data_30c841a6ddb134f3903bb1d12112413b
#
_entry.id   30c841a6ddb134f3903bb1d12112413b
#
_cell.length_a   1.000
_cell.length_b   1.000
_cell.length_c   1.000
_cell.angle_alpha   90.00
_cell.angle_beta   90.00
_cell.angle_gamma   90.00
#
_symmetry.space_group_name_H-M   'P 1'
#
loop_
_entity.id
_entity.type
_entity.pdbx_description
1 polymer ?
#
loop_
_entity_poly.entity_id
_entity_poly.type
_entity_poly.pdbx_seq_one_letter_code
_entity_poly.pdbx_strand_id
1 'polypeptide(L)'
;LAVPSFQIMLANAQIRTATQAMYDGLQLARVEAIRRNDRVVFAKGTGSDWTVTVEGGAVVQTRSSSEGTRQATVAVTPAGATQVTFDSLGRIVANADGSATITQLDVDVPTSLISAADSKEQRVTITTGGAVRTCDPNAAAGTGTAC
;
A
#
# COMPACT_ATOMS: atom_id res chain seq x y z
N LEU A 1 -10.07 -25.38 17.63
CA LEU A 1 -9.16 -24.69 18.59
C LEU A 1 -9.26 -23.19 18.38
N ALA A 2 -9.55 -22.45 19.46
CA ALA A 2 -9.59 -21.00 19.40
C ALA A 2 -8.16 -20.45 19.22
N VAL A 3 -7.98 -19.52 18.26
CA VAL A 3 -6.75 -18.76 18.13
C VAL A 3 -6.63 -17.84 19.36
N PRO A 4 -5.51 -17.83 20.10
CA PRO A 4 -5.35 -16.92 21.23
C PRO A 4 -5.59 -15.46 20.80
N SER A 5 -6.32 -14.71 21.60
CA SER A 5 -6.62 -13.29 21.33
C SER A 5 -5.36 -12.44 21.15
N PHE A 6 -4.26 -12.84 21.75
CA PHE A 6 -2.95 -12.21 21.56
C PHE A 6 -2.45 -12.35 20.11
N GLN A 7 -2.60 -13.54 19.49
CA GLN A 7 -2.23 -13.73 18.08
C GLN A 7 -3.09 -12.88 17.15
N ILE A 8 -4.40 -12.78 17.42
CA ILE A 8 -5.31 -11.92 16.66
C ILE A 8 -4.85 -10.46 16.76
N MET A 9 -4.51 -10.00 17.96
CA MET A 9 -4.03 -8.64 18.19
C MET A 9 -2.72 -8.37 17.42
N LEU A 10 -1.76 -9.29 17.46
CA LEU A 10 -0.49 -9.15 16.74
C LEU A 10 -0.68 -9.14 15.24
N ALA A 11 -1.52 -10.04 14.70
CA ALA A 11 -1.81 -10.11 13.28
C ALA A 11 -2.46 -8.81 12.79
N ASN A 12 -3.44 -8.30 13.51
CA ASN A 12 -4.10 -7.03 13.18
C ASN A 12 -3.16 -5.83 13.34
N ALA A 13 -2.21 -5.88 14.27
CA ALA A 13 -1.16 -4.87 14.38
C ALA A 13 -0.25 -4.85 13.15
N GLN A 14 0.09 -6.02 12.60
CA GLN A 14 0.86 -6.10 11.35
C GLN A 14 0.09 -5.53 10.16
N ILE A 15 -1.21 -5.78 10.07
CA ILE A 15 -2.07 -5.19 9.02
C ILE A 15 -2.02 -3.66 9.10
N ARG A 16 -2.21 -3.09 10.28
CA ARG A 16 -2.16 -1.63 10.47
C ARG A 16 -0.80 -1.04 10.11
N THR A 17 0.28 -1.70 10.55
CA THR A 17 1.65 -1.25 10.25
C THR A 17 1.95 -1.33 8.77
N ALA A 18 1.57 -2.42 8.09
CA ALA A 18 1.77 -2.57 6.66
C ALA A 18 0.94 -1.56 5.86
N THR A 19 -0.30 -1.31 6.26
CA THR A 19 -1.17 -0.30 5.63
C THR A 19 -0.55 1.08 5.72
N GLN A 20 -0.09 1.45 6.92
CA GLN A 20 0.57 2.74 7.13
C GLN A 20 1.85 2.84 6.29
N ALA A 21 2.63 1.77 6.21
CA ALA A 21 3.84 1.73 5.39
C ALA A 21 3.56 1.93 3.90
N MET A 22 2.51 1.30 3.37
CA MET A 22 2.08 1.51 1.98
C MET A 22 1.65 2.97 1.75
N TYR A 23 0.83 3.49 2.64
CA TYR A 23 0.39 4.88 2.59
C TYR A 23 1.59 5.85 2.60
N ASP A 24 2.52 5.66 3.53
CA ASP A 24 3.70 6.52 3.67
C ASP A 24 4.59 6.46 2.44
N GLY A 25 4.79 5.28 1.86
CA GLY A 25 5.57 5.11 0.63
C GLY A 25 4.96 5.84 -0.56
N LEU A 26 3.64 5.75 -0.71
CA LEU A 26 2.90 6.45 -1.77
C LEU A 26 2.95 7.98 -1.57
N GLN A 27 2.76 8.44 -0.34
CA GLN A 27 2.88 9.88 -0.03
C GLN A 27 4.30 10.39 -0.23
N LEU A 28 5.32 9.61 0.15
CA LEU A 28 6.71 9.95 -0.11
C LEU A 28 6.97 10.12 -1.60
N ALA A 29 6.52 9.18 -2.43
CA ALA A 29 6.69 9.27 -3.89
C ALA A 29 6.04 10.53 -4.46
N ARG A 30 4.82 10.83 -4.03
CA ARG A 30 4.08 12.03 -4.45
C ARG A 30 4.80 13.32 -4.06
N VAL A 31 5.22 13.43 -2.80
CA VAL A 31 5.92 14.62 -2.28
C VAL A 31 7.27 14.81 -2.96
N GLU A 32 8.02 13.72 -3.17
CA GLU A 32 9.31 13.79 -3.86
C GLU A 32 9.16 14.22 -5.32
N ALA A 33 8.10 13.77 -6.01
CA ALA A 33 7.81 14.21 -7.37
C ALA A 33 7.57 15.72 -7.44
N ILE A 34 6.79 16.25 -6.53
CA ILE A 34 6.52 17.70 -6.43
C ILE A 34 7.80 18.45 -6.07
N ARG A 35 8.52 18.00 -5.04
CA ARG A 35 9.73 18.66 -4.54
C ARG A 35 10.85 18.72 -5.58
N ARG A 36 11.02 17.63 -6.34
CA ARG A 36 12.07 17.52 -7.38
C ARG A 36 11.65 18.11 -8.71
N ASN A 37 10.35 18.40 -8.89
CA ASN A 37 9.77 18.78 -10.17
C ASN A 37 10.08 17.72 -11.24
N ASP A 38 9.96 16.45 -10.89
CA ASP A 38 10.29 15.29 -11.74
C ASP A 38 9.31 14.15 -11.51
N ARG A 39 9.36 13.12 -12.32
CA ARG A 39 8.57 11.92 -12.11
C ARG A 39 9.21 11.01 -11.07
N VAL A 40 8.39 10.50 -10.14
CA VAL A 40 8.83 9.58 -9.10
C VAL A 40 7.93 8.35 -9.10
N VAL A 41 8.54 7.19 -9.02
CA VAL A 41 7.87 5.89 -9.10
C VAL A 41 7.84 5.26 -7.71
N PHE A 42 6.64 4.85 -7.28
CA PHE A 42 6.46 3.90 -6.17
C PHE A 42 6.33 2.51 -6.79
N ALA A 43 7.24 1.61 -6.47
CA ALA A 43 7.23 0.23 -6.91
C ALA A 43 6.98 -0.70 -5.71
N LYS A 44 5.94 -1.54 -5.82
CA LYS A 44 5.62 -2.55 -4.81
C LYS A 44 6.44 -3.81 -5.07
N GLY A 45 7.11 -4.31 -4.05
CA GLY A 45 7.82 -5.58 -4.08
C GLY A 45 6.99 -6.74 -3.51
N THR A 46 7.68 -7.74 -3.00
CA THR A 46 7.03 -8.90 -2.35
C THR A 46 6.39 -8.48 -1.02
N GLY A 47 5.20 -9.01 -0.72
CA GLY A 47 4.50 -8.68 0.51
C GLY A 47 4.25 -7.18 0.65
N SER A 48 4.74 -6.58 1.72
CA SER A 48 4.66 -5.15 1.98
C SER A 48 5.95 -4.38 1.67
N ASP A 49 6.86 -4.97 0.90
CA ASP A 49 8.06 -4.28 0.41
C ASP A 49 7.67 -3.18 -0.58
N TRP A 50 8.42 -2.09 -0.58
CA TRP A 50 8.31 -1.07 -1.62
C TRP A 50 9.62 -0.29 -1.79
N THR A 51 9.75 0.32 -2.96
CA THR A 51 10.86 1.21 -3.29
C THR A 51 10.31 2.45 -3.98
N VAL A 52 10.79 3.60 -3.57
CA VAL A 52 10.52 4.90 -4.23
C VAL A 52 11.77 5.32 -4.97
N THR A 53 11.62 5.59 -6.27
CA THR A 53 12.74 5.90 -7.18
C THR A 53 12.38 7.10 -8.06
N VAL A 54 13.31 7.99 -8.31
CA VAL A 54 13.16 9.00 -9.36
C VAL A 54 13.16 8.27 -10.71
N GLU A 55 12.22 8.56 -11.59
CA GLU A 55 12.12 7.89 -12.89
C GLU A 55 13.44 8.04 -13.67
N GLY A 56 14.05 6.90 -14.03
CA GLY A 56 15.36 6.88 -14.68
C GLY A 56 16.54 7.33 -13.81
N GLY A 57 16.33 7.50 -12.51
CA GLY A 57 17.33 8.05 -11.58
C GLY A 57 17.54 7.22 -10.33
N ALA A 58 17.92 7.91 -9.25
CA ALA A 58 18.33 7.27 -8.00
C ALA A 58 17.15 6.80 -7.15
N VAL A 59 17.37 5.75 -6.36
CA VAL A 59 16.46 5.32 -5.31
C VAL A 59 16.40 6.39 -4.22
N VAL A 60 15.18 6.77 -3.85
CA VAL A 60 14.92 7.70 -2.75
C VAL A 60 14.87 6.96 -1.43
N GLN A 61 14.08 5.88 -1.38
CA GLN A 61 13.91 5.07 -0.18
C GLN A 61 13.39 3.68 -0.54
N THR A 62 13.82 2.68 0.23
CA THR A 62 13.32 1.31 0.18
C THR A 62 12.84 0.92 1.57
N ARG A 63 11.75 0.15 1.64
CA ARG A 63 11.26 -0.46 2.88
C ARG A 63 11.05 -1.95 2.71
N SER A 64 11.54 -2.73 3.67
CA SER A 64 11.38 -4.17 3.69
C SER A 64 10.25 -4.59 4.65
N SER A 65 9.48 -5.62 4.24
CA SER A 65 8.48 -6.26 5.11
C SER A 65 9.09 -6.90 6.36
N SER A 66 10.40 -7.18 6.34
CA SER A 66 11.13 -7.65 7.54
C SER A 66 11.11 -6.63 8.69
N GLU A 67 10.75 -5.39 8.40
CA GLU A 67 10.63 -4.30 9.38
C GLU A 67 9.27 -4.29 10.08
N GLY A 68 8.83 -5.43 10.62
CA GLY A 68 7.63 -5.55 11.46
C GLY A 68 6.33 -5.93 10.73
N THR A 69 6.39 -6.26 9.45
CA THR A 69 5.19 -6.60 8.65
C THR A 69 5.35 -7.89 7.84
N ARG A 70 6.19 -8.79 8.32
CA ARG A 70 6.57 -10.02 7.59
C ARG A 70 5.40 -10.90 7.19
N GLN A 71 4.35 -10.95 8.00
CA GLN A 71 3.19 -11.82 7.75
C GLN A 71 2.06 -11.11 7.00
N ALA A 72 2.16 -9.80 6.80
CA ALA A 72 1.17 -9.07 6.05
C ALA A 72 1.24 -9.41 4.56
N THR A 73 0.06 -9.58 3.95
CA THR A 73 -0.09 -9.76 2.51
C THR A 73 -0.69 -8.51 1.90
N VAL A 74 -0.30 -8.19 0.68
CA VAL A 74 -0.81 -7.02 -0.05
C VAL A 74 -1.26 -7.46 -1.43
N ALA A 75 -2.58 -7.42 -1.65
CA ALA A 75 -3.18 -7.68 -2.95
C ALA A 75 -3.31 -6.37 -3.74
N VAL A 76 -3.00 -6.41 -5.01
CA VAL A 76 -2.93 -5.24 -5.89
C VAL A 76 -4.10 -5.23 -6.86
N THR A 77 -4.70 -4.07 -7.09
CA THR A 77 -5.67 -3.84 -8.14
C THR A 77 -5.14 -2.76 -9.09
N PRO A 78 -5.17 -2.95 -10.41
CA PRO A 78 -5.51 -4.18 -11.12
C PRO A 78 -4.49 -5.29 -10.88
N ALA A 79 -4.91 -6.55 -11.05
CA ALA A 79 -4.03 -7.71 -10.85
C ALA A 79 -2.79 -7.60 -11.74
N GLY A 80 -1.62 -7.86 -11.16
CA GLY A 80 -0.34 -7.78 -11.86
C GLY A 80 0.27 -6.37 -11.97
N ALA A 81 -0.44 -5.32 -11.55
CA ALA A 81 0.16 -3.99 -11.45
C ALA A 81 1.24 -3.97 -10.37
N THR A 82 2.35 -3.30 -10.63
CA THR A 82 3.51 -3.29 -9.73
C THR A 82 3.94 -1.90 -9.28
N GLN A 83 3.46 -0.85 -9.95
CA GLN A 83 3.98 0.50 -9.69
C GLN A 83 2.96 1.61 -9.95
N VAL A 84 3.26 2.77 -9.38
CA VAL A 84 2.54 4.03 -9.59
C VAL A 84 3.57 5.10 -9.88
N THR A 85 3.36 5.90 -10.92
CA THR A 85 4.21 7.04 -11.25
C THR A 85 3.47 8.35 -10.94
N PHE A 86 4.09 9.22 -10.17
CA PHE A 86 3.60 10.57 -9.88
C PHE A 86 4.36 11.59 -10.70
N ASP A 87 3.65 12.58 -11.26
CA ASP A 87 4.26 13.70 -11.97
C ASP A 87 4.65 14.84 -11.00
N SER A 88 5.27 15.88 -11.53
CA SER A 88 5.70 17.05 -10.77
C SER A 88 4.56 17.85 -10.12
N LEU A 89 3.31 17.59 -10.49
CA LEU A 89 2.13 18.17 -9.87
C LEU A 89 1.49 17.23 -8.84
N GLY A 90 2.10 16.07 -8.59
CA GLY A 90 1.58 15.08 -7.65
C GLY A 90 0.39 14.26 -8.18
N ARG A 91 0.15 14.26 -9.49
CA ARG A 91 -0.90 13.47 -10.13
C ARG A 91 -0.32 12.14 -10.63
N ILE A 92 -1.17 11.15 -10.79
CA ILE A 92 -0.79 9.89 -11.40
C ILE A 92 -0.68 10.05 -12.91
N VAL A 93 0.39 9.52 -13.49
CA VAL A 93 0.64 9.45 -14.92
C VAL A 93 0.94 8.01 -15.33
N ALA A 94 0.88 7.73 -16.64
CA ALA A 94 1.21 6.42 -17.15
C ALA A 94 2.64 6.02 -16.79
N ASN A 95 2.81 4.75 -16.42
CA ASN A 95 4.13 4.19 -16.15
C ASN A 95 4.96 4.16 -17.46
N ALA A 96 6.25 4.51 -17.35
CA ALA A 96 7.14 4.61 -18.52
C ALA A 96 7.30 3.28 -19.27
N ASP A 97 7.18 2.16 -18.55
CA ASP A 97 7.26 0.81 -19.15
C ASP A 97 5.93 0.32 -19.74
N GLY A 98 4.89 1.13 -19.70
CA GLY A 98 3.56 0.78 -20.19
C GLY A 98 2.76 -0.16 -19.29
N SER A 99 3.29 -0.51 -18.12
CA SER A 99 2.58 -1.37 -17.17
C SER A 99 1.35 -0.67 -16.55
N ALA A 100 0.39 -1.48 -16.12
CA ALA A 100 -0.79 -0.97 -15.43
C ALA A 100 -0.42 -0.24 -14.14
N THR A 101 -1.10 0.86 -13.88
CA THR A 101 -0.93 1.64 -12.64
C THR A 101 -1.72 1.02 -11.50
N ILE A 102 -1.11 0.89 -10.34
CA ILE A 102 -1.80 0.47 -9.11
C ILE A 102 -2.85 1.52 -8.74
N THR A 103 -4.09 1.07 -8.50
CA THR A 103 -5.18 1.93 -8.03
C THR A 103 -5.62 1.61 -6.62
N GLN A 104 -5.31 0.40 -6.14
CA GLN A 104 -5.75 -0.09 -4.84
C GLN A 104 -4.79 -1.14 -4.30
N LEU A 105 -4.57 -1.10 -3.00
CA LEU A 105 -3.81 -2.09 -2.25
C LEU A 105 -4.68 -2.59 -1.09
N ASP A 106 -4.94 -3.89 -1.05
CA ASP A 106 -5.66 -4.53 0.05
C ASP A 106 -4.66 -5.25 0.95
N VAL A 107 -4.61 -4.84 2.21
CA VAL A 107 -3.65 -5.34 3.19
C VAL A 107 -4.36 -6.26 4.18
N ASP A 108 -3.87 -7.48 4.29
CA ASP A 108 -4.44 -8.51 5.15
C ASP A 108 -3.32 -9.42 5.68
N VAL A 109 -3.70 -10.50 6.32
CA VAL A 109 -2.82 -11.61 6.73
C VAL A 109 -3.42 -12.92 6.22
N PRO A 110 -2.61 -13.99 6.06
CA PRO A 110 -3.13 -15.29 5.61
C PRO A 110 -4.17 -15.86 6.58
N THR A 111 -5.18 -16.52 6.05
CA THR A 111 -6.19 -17.23 6.86
C THR A 111 -5.62 -18.39 7.68
N SER A 112 -4.41 -18.83 7.32
CA SER A 112 -3.65 -19.81 8.14
C SER A 112 -3.15 -19.21 9.46
N LEU A 113 -3.03 -17.88 9.54
CA LEU A 113 -2.58 -17.19 10.76
C LEU A 113 -3.75 -16.88 11.69
N ILE A 114 -4.77 -16.22 11.17
CA ILE A 114 -6.04 -15.94 11.87
C ILE A 114 -7.20 -16.07 10.87
N SER A 115 -8.42 -16.33 11.36
CA SER A 115 -9.58 -16.44 10.50
C SER A 115 -9.93 -15.11 9.81
N ALA A 116 -10.61 -15.19 8.67
CA ALA A 116 -11.06 -13.98 7.97
C ALA A 116 -12.03 -13.14 8.85
N ALA A 117 -12.79 -13.78 9.73
CA ALA A 117 -13.69 -13.08 10.65
C ALA A 117 -12.95 -12.27 11.72
N ASP A 118 -11.74 -12.70 12.08
CA ASP A 118 -10.91 -12.02 13.09
C ASP A 118 -9.96 -10.97 12.47
N SER A 119 -9.74 -11.04 11.18
CA SER A 119 -8.85 -10.15 10.44
C SER A 119 -9.49 -8.77 10.23
N LYS A 120 -8.73 -7.73 10.47
CA LYS A 120 -9.11 -6.32 10.24
C LYS A 120 -8.44 -5.81 8.97
N GLU A 121 -8.81 -6.39 7.84
CA GLU A 121 -8.33 -5.98 6.52
C GLU A 121 -8.43 -4.46 6.32
N GLN A 122 -7.44 -3.89 5.69
CA GLN A 122 -7.40 -2.46 5.36
C GLN A 122 -7.13 -2.27 3.87
N ARG A 123 -7.57 -1.14 3.35
CA ARG A 123 -7.40 -0.78 1.94
C ARG A 123 -6.74 0.58 1.81
N VAL A 124 -5.81 0.67 0.86
CA VAL A 124 -5.23 1.94 0.40
C VAL A 124 -5.72 2.17 -1.03
N THR A 125 -6.33 3.31 -1.28
CA THR A 125 -6.80 3.70 -2.61
C THR A 125 -6.04 4.91 -3.11
N ILE A 126 -5.83 4.96 -4.43
CA ILE A 126 -5.11 6.05 -5.10
C ILE A 126 -6.00 6.57 -6.21
N THR A 127 -6.38 7.84 -6.15
CA THR A 127 -7.16 8.49 -7.20
C THR A 127 -6.26 8.99 -8.32
N THR A 128 -6.81 9.23 -9.50
CA THR A 128 -6.06 9.78 -10.65
C THR A 128 -5.44 11.14 -10.36
N GLY A 129 -6.03 11.92 -9.46
CA GLY A 129 -5.45 13.18 -8.98
C GLY A 129 -4.26 13.01 -8.03
N GLY A 130 -3.93 11.78 -7.66
CA GLY A 130 -2.79 11.46 -6.77
C GLY A 130 -3.16 11.45 -5.29
N ALA A 131 -4.42 11.61 -4.91
CA ALA A 131 -4.84 11.51 -3.53
C ALA A 131 -4.79 10.05 -3.05
N VAL A 132 -4.16 9.83 -1.90
CA VAL A 132 -4.02 8.52 -1.27
C VAL A 132 -4.90 8.49 -0.03
N ARG A 133 -5.71 7.44 0.11
CA ARG A 133 -6.60 7.24 1.26
C ARG A 133 -6.46 5.84 1.82
N THR A 134 -6.65 5.73 3.12
CA THR A 134 -6.85 4.43 3.78
C THR A 134 -8.32 4.30 4.15
N CYS A 135 -8.87 3.10 4.02
CA CYS A 135 -10.26 2.80 4.41
C CYS A 135 -10.40 1.34 4.80
N ASP A 136 -11.51 1.03 5.45
CA ASP A 136 -11.87 -0.34 5.82
C ASP A 136 -12.88 -0.89 4.81
N PRO A 137 -12.51 -1.90 3.99
CA PRO A 137 -13.41 -2.47 2.99
C PRO A 137 -14.61 -3.21 3.61
N ASN A 138 -14.52 -3.57 4.88
CA ASN A 138 -15.57 -4.32 5.60
C ASN A 138 -16.43 -3.43 6.50
N ALA A 139 -16.13 -2.14 6.60
CA ALA A 139 -16.94 -1.22 7.39
C ALA A 139 -18.29 -0.95 6.71
N ALA A 140 -19.33 -0.73 7.52
CA ALA A 140 -20.66 -0.40 7.01
C ALA A 140 -20.63 0.90 6.19
N ALA A 141 -21.37 0.90 5.07
CA ALA A 141 -21.49 2.08 4.21
C ALA A 141 -21.98 3.30 5.03
N GLY A 142 -21.38 4.46 4.78
CA GLY A 142 -21.71 5.69 5.48
C GLY A 142 -20.95 5.92 6.79
N THR A 143 -20.10 4.97 7.24
CA THR A 143 -19.17 5.23 8.34
C THR A 143 -17.94 5.99 7.83
N GLY A 144 -17.30 6.77 8.69
CA GLY A 144 -16.13 7.56 8.31
C GLY A 144 -14.90 6.75 7.89
N THR A 145 -14.87 5.45 8.20
CA THR A 145 -13.78 4.53 7.88
C THR A 145 -14.06 3.66 6.65
N ALA A 146 -15.28 3.67 6.14
CA ALA A 146 -15.69 2.81 5.01
C ALA A 146 -15.02 3.24 3.69
N CYS A 147 -14.72 2.25 2.87
CA CYS A 147 -14.38 2.48 1.49
C CYS A 147 -15.64 2.76 0.68
#